data_a49f9028592ba23b50a8439e713b8160
#
_entry.id   a49f9028592ba23b50a8439e713b8160
#
_cell.length_a   1.000
_cell.length_b   1.000
_cell.length_c   1.000
_cell.angle_alpha   90.00
_cell.angle_beta   90.00
_cell.angle_gamma   90.00
#
_symmetry.space_group_name_H-M   'P 1'
#
loop_
_entity.id
_entity.type
_entity.pdbx_description
1 polymer ?
#
loop_
_entity_poly.entity_id
_entity_poly.type
_entity_poly.pdbx_seq_one_letter_code
_entity_poly.pdbx_strand_id
1 'polypeptide(L)'
;DGTLAPWAALASLPFAPEIVLPTVQCFTRLPNVHDDHPYGFKASINQTYAAPASDGRPGSAPTGWTSPYFFGLNQGPIVLMVENHRSGMLWELMRGCRWIVDGLRNAGFTGGWLDAKGHVQAQR
;
A
#
# COMPACT_ATOMS: atom_id res chain seq x y z
N ASP A 1 -2.77 -11.94 -13.33
CA ASP A 1 -1.51 -12.33 -13.93
C ASP A 1 -0.42 -12.69 -12.89
N GLY A 2 -0.71 -12.61 -11.60
CA GLY A 2 0.24 -12.88 -10.52
C GLY A 2 1.16 -11.71 -10.13
N THR A 3 0.96 -10.53 -10.71
CA THR A 3 1.73 -9.33 -10.34
C THR A 3 1.20 -8.75 -9.02
N LEU A 4 2.11 -8.51 -8.09
CA LEU A 4 1.86 -7.94 -6.78
C LEU A 4 2.47 -6.55 -6.67
N ALA A 5 1.83 -5.68 -5.90
CA ALA A 5 2.31 -4.35 -5.58
C ALA A 5 2.67 -4.29 -4.08
N PRO A 6 3.95 -4.39 -3.70
CA PRO A 6 4.37 -4.38 -2.29
C PRO A 6 3.86 -3.14 -1.54
N TRP A 7 3.88 -1.98 -2.18
CA TRP A 7 3.39 -0.74 -1.59
C TRP A 7 1.90 -0.79 -1.21
N ALA A 8 1.06 -1.45 -2.04
CA ALA A 8 -0.37 -1.56 -1.75
C ALA A 8 -0.63 -2.48 -0.55
N ALA A 9 0.14 -3.57 -0.44
CA ALA A 9 0.07 -4.44 0.73
C ALA A 9 0.47 -3.69 2.01
N LEU A 10 1.58 -2.94 1.98
CA LEU A 10 2.01 -2.14 3.13
C LEU A 10 1.01 -1.03 3.49
N ALA A 11 0.45 -0.35 2.49
CA ALA A 11 -0.56 0.68 2.70
C ALA A 11 -1.89 0.12 3.28
N SER A 12 -2.07 -1.20 3.26
CA SER A 12 -3.22 -1.86 3.89
C SER A 12 -3.04 -2.12 5.41
N LEU A 13 -1.90 -1.73 5.99
CA LEU A 13 -1.58 -1.98 7.40
C LEU A 13 -2.68 -1.60 8.40
N PRO A 14 -3.38 -0.45 8.28
CA PRO A 14 -4.42 -0.10 9.24
C PRO A 14 -5.65 -1.02 9.22
N PHE A 15 -5.84 -1.78 8.16
CA PHE A 15 -7.03 -2.61 7.96
C PHE A 15 -6.85 -4.06 8.39
N ALA A 16 -5.63 -4.61 8.24
CA ALA A 16 -5.33 -6.01 8.52
C ALA A 16 -3.87 -6.20 8.95
N PRO A 17 -3.45 -5.63 10.09
CA PRO A 17 -2.04 -5.68 10.52
C PRO A 17 -1.53 -7.11 10.71
N GLU A 18 -2.39 -8.03 11.11
CA GLU A 18 -2.06 -9.45 11.31
C GLU A 18 -1.69 -10.19 10.01
N ILE A 19 -2.15 -9.68 8.86
CA ILE A 19 -1.79 -10.19 7.53
C ILE A 19 -0.61 -9.40 6.96
N VAL A 20 -0.65 -8.08 7.10
CA VAL A 20 0.33 -7.19 6.46
C VAL A 20 1.72 -7.34 7.08
N LEU A 21 1.86 -7.44 8.39
CA LEU A 21 3.17 -7.54 9.03
C LEU A 21 3.97 -8.78 8.59
N PRO A 22 3.40 -10.00 8.57
CA PRO A 22 4.10 -11.16 8.01
C PRO A 22 4.41 -11.01 6.52
N THR A 23 3.51 -10.37 5.74
CA THR A 23 3.71 -10.11 4.32
C THR A 23 4.91 -9.20 4.08
N VAL A 24 5.05 -8.13 4.88
CA VAL A 24 6.22 -7.23 4.82
C VAL A 24 7.51 -8.01 5.10
N GLN A 25 7.52 -8.87 6.13
CA GLN A 25 8.67 -9.72 6.43
C GLN A 25 9.01 -10.68 5.27
N CYS A 26 8.00 -11.15 4.55
CA CYS A 26 8.22 -11.94 3.34
C CYS A 26 8.87 -11.09 2.24
N PHE A 27 8.34 -9.90 1.96
CA PHE A 27 8.88 -9.01 0.92
C PHE A 27 10.33 -8.59 1.18
N THR A 28 10.72 -8.37 2.44
CA THR A 28 12.12 -8.04 2.78
C THR A 28 13.11 -9.19 2.55
N ARG A 29 12.62 -10.42 2.46
CA ARG A 29 13.45 -11.60 2.18
C ARG A 29 13.52 -11.97 0.70
N LEU A 30 12.63 -11.40 -0.12
CA LEU A 30 12.64 -11.65 -1.56
C LEU A 30 13.78 -10.87 -2.21
N PRO A 31 14.56 -11.52 -3.10
CA PRO A 31 15.65 -10.84 -3.80
C PRO A 31 15.10 -9.72 -4.70
N ASN A 32 15.82 -8.63 -4.75
CA ASN A 32 15.55 -7.47 -5.61
C ASN A 32 14.22 -6.72 -5.34
N VAL A 33 13.48 -7.05 -4.28
CA VAL A 33 12.22 -6.37 -3.92
C VAL A 33 12.46 -5.21 -2.97
N HIS A 34 13.39 -5.39 -2.06
CA HIS A 34 13.88 -4.37 -1.14
C HIS A 34 15.41 -4.41 -1.19
N ASP A 35 16.00 -3.51 -1.94
CA ASP A 35 17.45 -3.37 -2.04
C ASP A 35 17.96 -2.54 -0.84
N ASP A 36 19.29 -2.47 -0.64
CA ASP A 36 19.93 -1.62 0.38
C ASP A 36 19.78 -0.11 0.11
N HIS A 37 18.75 0.27 -0.63
CA HIS A 37 18.41 1.65 -0.92
C HIS A 37 17.42 2.22 0.09
N PRO A 38 17.55 3.51 0.44
CA PRO A 38 16.65 4.18 1.39
C PRO A 38 15.24 4.45 0.82
N TYR A 39 14.95 3.98 -0.39
CA TYR A 39 13.71 4.31 -1.12
C TYR A 39 12.57 3.31 -0.90
N GLY A 40 12.71 2.34 0.01
CA GLY A 40 11.66 1.39 0.36
C GLY A 40 11.54 0.22 -0.62
N PHE A 41 10.30 -0.10 -1.02
CA PHE A 41 10.03 -1.25 -1.90
C PHE A 41 9.91 -0.84 -3.36
N LYS A 42 10.33 -1.72 -4.26
CA LYS A 42 10.11 -1.55 -5.69
C LYS A 42 8.64 -1.62 -6.04
N ALA A 43 8.27 -1.05 -7.20
CA ALA A 43 6.89 -0.78 -7.57
C ALA A 43 6.01 -2.04 -7.62
N SER A 44 6.52 -3.13 -8.20
CA SER A 44 5.78 -4.37 -8.38
C SER A 44 6.70 -5.57 -8.57
N ILE A 45 6.17 -6.75 -8.26
CA ILE A 45 6.86 -8.03 -8.37
C ILE A 45 5.92 -9.06 -8.98
N ASN A 46 6.47 -10.02 -9.71
CA ASN A 46 5.75 -11.20 -10.17
C ASN A 46 6.67 -12.42 -10.11
N GLN A 47 6.49 -13.25 -9.09
CA GLN A 47 7.33 -14.43 -8.86
C GLN A 47 7.02 -15.57 -9.84
N THR A 48 5.87 -15.54 -10.51
CA THR A 48 5.43 -16.58 -11.44
C THR A 48 5.70 -16.20 -12.90
N TYR A 49 6.21 -15.00 -13.17
CA TYR A 49 6.51 -14.56 -14.51
C TYR A 49 7.72 -15.32 -15.06
N ALA A 50 7.52 -16.02 -16.16
CA ALA A 50 8.60 -16.65 -16.93
C ALA A 50 9.02 -15.69 -18.04
N ALA A 51 10.16 -15.02 -17.85
CA ALA A 51 10.73 -14.19 -18.91
C ALA A 51 11.15 -15.06 -20.11
N PRO A 52 11.04 -14.56 -21.34
CA PRO A 52 11.63 -15.25 -22.50
C PRO A 52 13.13 -15.48 -22.26
N ALA A 53 13.61 -16.68 -22.53
CA ALA A 53 15.04 -16.98 -22.44
C ALA A 53 15.82 -16.08 -23.38
N SER A 54 16.76 -15.30 -22.86
CA SER A 54 17.59 -14.38 -23.65
C SER A 54 18.56 -15.09 -24.61
N ASP A 55 18.82 -16.38 -24.34
CA ASP A 55 19.74 -17.25 -25.11
C ASP A 55 19.01 -18.31 -25.96
N GLY A 56 17.66 -18.28 -25.96
CA GLY A 56 16.84 -19.22 -26.73
C GLY A 56 16.85 -20.65 -26.22
N ARG A 57 17.44 -20.92 -25.02
CA ARG A 57 17.48 -22.26 -24.44
C ARG A 57 16.25 -22.49 -23.55
N PRO A 58 15.50 -23.57 -23.76
CA PRO A 58 14.41 -23.94 -22.86
C PRO A 58 14.91 -24.13 -21.42
N GLY A 59 14.28 -23.46 -20.45
CA GLY A 59 14.60 -23.59 -19.04
C GLY A 59 15.74 -22.70 -18.51
N SER A 60 16.37 -21.87 -19.35
CA SER A 60 17.37 -20.89 -18.91
C SER A 60 16.80 -19.51 -18.56
N ALA A 61 15.49 -19.32 -18.74
CA ALA A 61 14.82 -18.08 -18.38
C ALA A 61 14.78 -17.92 -16.85
N PRO A 62 15.17 -16.75 -16.31
CA PRO A 62 14.98 -16.49 -14.89
C PRO A 62 13.50 -16.50 -14.56
N THR A 63 13.12 -17.25 -13.54
CA THR A 63 11.76 -17.20 -12.98
C THR A 63 11.63 -15.98 -12.09
N GLY A 64 10.52 -15.30 -12.24
CA GLY A 64 10.22 -14.10 -11.47
C GLY A 64 10.69 -12.81 -12.16
N TRP A 65 9.97 -11.76 -11.86
CA TRP A 65 10.25 -10.40 -12.33
C TRP A 65 10.02 -9.41 -11.19
N THR A 66 10.88 -8.42 -11.13
CA THR A 66 10.74 -7.28 -10.21
C THR A 66 10.93 -5.98 -10.99
N SER A 67 10.04 -5.01 -10.79
CA SER A 67 10.19 -3.67 -11.38
C SER A 67 11.54 -3.08 -10.99
N PRO A 68 12.30 -2.51 -11.95
CA PRO A 68 13.57 -1.88 -11.60
C PRO A 68 13.42 -0.50 -10.92
N TYR A 69 12.19 0.02 -10.81
CA TYR A 69 11.94 1.40 -10.42
C TYR A 69 11.37 1.53 -9.02
N PHE A 70 11.73 2.65 -8.37
CA PHE A 70 11.08 3.19 -7.19
C PHE A 70 10.28 4.42 -7.58
N PHE A 71 9.02 4.50 -7.15
CA PHE A 71 8.17 5.65 -7.42
C PHE A 71 7.74 6.31 -6.11
N GLY A 72 7.90 7.62 -6.01
CA GLY A 72 7.43 8.40 -4.86
C GLY A 72 5.93 8.24 -4.63
N LEU A 73 5.16 8.09 -5.72
CA LEU A 73 3.72 7.80 -5.67
C LEU A 73 3.41 6.50 -4.89
N ASN A 74 4.29 5.50 -4.94
CA ASN A 74 4.11 4.25 -4.22
C ASN A 74 4.55 4.35 -2.75
N GLN A 75 5.57 5.16 -2.47
CA GLN A 75 6.11 5.33 -1.12
C GLN A 75 5.21 6.21 -0.24
N GLY A 76 4.56 7.21 -0.84
CA GLY A 76 3.64 8.10 -0.14
C GLY A 76 2.54 7.38 0.64
N PRO A 77 1.74 6.51 0.01
CA PRO A 77 0.73 5.73 0.71
C PRO A 77 1.28 4.84 1.83
N ILE A 78 2.48 4.27 1.68
CA ILE A 78 3.12 3.49 2.75
C ILE A 78 3.32 4.36 3.99
N VAL A 79 4.00 5.50 3.84
CA VAL A 79 4.29 6.41 4.95
C VAL A 79 3.01 6.90 5.61
N LEU A 80 2.05 7.35 4.79
CA LEU A 80 0.78 7.87 5.29
C LEU A 80 -0.02 6.80 6.05
N MET A 81 -0.10 5.57 5.54
CA MET A 81 -0.90 4.53 6.18
C MET A 81 -0.19 3.88 7.37
N VAL A 82 1.15 3.84 7.40
CA VAL A 82 1.90 3.48 8.61
C VAL A 82 1.65 4.52 9.71
N GLU A 83 1.72 5.82 9.40
CA GLU A 83 1.40 6.87 10.35
C GLU A 83 -0.07 6.81 10.81
N ASN A 84 -0.98 6.54 9.87
CA ASN A 84 -2.38 6.38 10.21
C ASN A 84 -2.65 5.17 11.12
N HIS A 85 -1.95 4.06 10.91
CA HIS A 85 -2.01 2.90 11.81
C HIS A 85 -1.51 3.24 13.22
N ARG A 86 -0.46 4.06 13.31
CA ARG A 86 0.16 4.48 14.56
C ARG A 86 -0.69 5.48 15.36
N SER A 87 -1.28 6.46 14.70
CA SER A 87 -1.89 7.63 15.35
C SER A 87 -3.35 7.89 14.99
N GLY A 88 -3.87 7.31 13.91
CA GLY A 88 -5.19 7.63 13.37
C GLY A 88 -5.27 8.98 12.67
N MET A 89 -4.14 9.67 12.48
CA MET A 89 -4.06 11.06 12.03
C MET A 89 -4.86 11.33 10.76
N LEU A 90 -4.72 10.50 9.72
CA LEU A 90 -5.42 10.73 8.46
C LEU A 90 -6.94 10.60 8.61
N TRP A 91 -7.38 9.61 9.37
CA TRP A 91 -8.81 9.42 9.62
C TRP A 91 -9.40 10.55 10.45
N GLU A 92 -8.65 11.10 11.42
CA GLU A 92 -9.07 12.28 12.18
C GLU A 92 -9.17 13.52 11.29
N LEU A 93 -8.19 13.75 10.41
CA LEU A 93 -8.23 14.85 9.44
C LEU A 93 -9.43 14.73 8.47
N MET A 94 -9.67 13.53 7.93
CA MET A 94 -10.80 13.27 7.03
C MET A 94 -12.14 13.46 7.74
N ARG A 95 -12.25 12.97 8.98
CA ARG A 95 -13.45 13.12 9.81
C ARG A 95 -13.76 14.58 10.14
N GLY A 96 -12.73 15.42 10.29
CA GLY A 96 -12.85 16.86 10.49
C GLY A 96 -13.24 17.64 9.22
N CYS A 97 -13.10 17.05 8.04
CA CYS A 97 -13.39 17.70 6.77
C CYS A 97 -14.86 17.53 6.37
N ARG A 98 -15.68 18.60 6.53
CA ARG A 98 -17.12 18.58 6.19
C ARG A 98 -17.40 18.12 4.75
N TRP A 99 -16.55 18.49 3.80
CA TRP A 99 -16.74 18.14 2.39
C TRP A 99 -16.62 16.65 2.14
N ILE A 100 -15.69 15.99 2.83
CA ILE A 100 -15.54 14.52 2.79
C ILE A 100 -16.74 13.85 3.45
N VAL A 101 -17.14 14.32 4.63
CA VAL A 101 -18.28 13.77 5.37
C VAL A 101 -19.59 13.93 4.57
N ASP A 102 -19.85 15.11 4.05
CA ASP A 102 -21.06 15.37 3.25
C ASP A 102 -21.03 14.57 1.93
N GLY A 103 -19.87 14.46 1.28
CA GLY A 103 -19.70 13.63 0.09
C GLY A 103 -20.00 12.16 0.33
N LEU A 104 -19.50 11.59 1.41
CA LEU A 104 -19.77 10.20 1.79
C LEU A 104 -21.25 9.96 2.10
N ARG A 105 -21.89 10.88 2.84
CA ARG A 105 -23.33 10.78 3.15
C ARG A 105 -24.19 10.89 1.89
N ASN A 106 -23.87 11.82 0.99
CA ASN A 106 -24.56 11.96 -0.29
C ASN A 106 -24.38 10.73 -1.19
N ALA A 107 -23.26 10.04 -1.08
CA ALA A 107 -23.02 8.76 -1.76
C ALA A 107 -23.70 7.56 -1.07
N GLY A 108 -24.44 7.78 0.02
CA GLY A 108 -25.19 6.72 0.73
C GLY A 108 -24.37 5.92 1.75
N PHE A 109 -23.14 6.34 2.10
CA PHE A 109 -22.38 5.70 3.17
C PHE A 109 -22.99 6.03 4.54
N THR A 110 -23.09 5.01 5.39
CA THR A 110 -23.57 5.09 6.78
C THR A 110 -22.70 4.23 7.68
N GLY A 111 -22.81 4.45 8.97
CA GLY A 111 -22.10 3.64 9.96
C GLY A 111 -20.69 4.12 10.29
N GLY A 112 -20.01 3.38 11.16
CA GLY A 112 -18.67 3.70 11.63
C GLY A 112 -18.55 5.11 12.19
N TRP A 113 -17.51 5.82 11.80
CA TRP A 113 -17.27 7.19 12.30
C TRP A 113 -18.20 8.27 11.72
N LEU A 114 -19.01 7.95 10.69
CA LEU A 114 -20.01 8.87 10.15
C LEU A 114 -21.21 9.05 11.12
N ASP A 115 -21.48 8.05 11.93
CA ASP A 115 -22.57 8.07 12.92
C ASP A 115 -22.11 8.60 14.29
N ALA A 116 -20.80 8.63 14.53
CA ALA A 116 -20.26 9.22 15.74
C ALA A 116 -20.55 10.73 15.71
N LYS A 117 -21.34 11.22 16.67
CA LYS A 117 -21.55 12.67 16.91
C LYS A 117 -20.22 13.28 17.38
N GLY A 118 -19.25 13.43 16.47
CA GLY A 118 -17.96 14.02 16.74
C GLY A 118 -18.01 15.52 16.47
N HIS A 119 -17.48 16.29 17.38
CA HIS A 119 -17.32 17.74 17.34
C HIS A 119 -16.63 18.16 16.04
N VAL A 120 -17.39 18.75 15.14
CA VAL A 120 -16.84 19.58 14.07
C VAL A 120 -16.37 20.88 14.74
N GLN A 121 -15.12 20.94 15.14
CA GLN A 121 -14.49 22.23 15.40
C GLN A 121 -14.35 22.93 14.05
N ALA A 122 -15.19 23.91 13.82
CA ALA A 122 -15.06 24.84 12.72
C ALA A 122 -13.74 25.60 12.90
N GLN A 123 -12.70 25.20 12.18
CA GLN A 123 -11.53 26.05 11.98
C GLN A 123 -11.96 27.15 10.98
N ARG A 124 -12.02 28.38 11.49
CA ARG A 124 -12.17 29.63 10.73
C ARG A 124 -10.89 29.97 9.99
#